data_47bc13f8cd57be912282567ed40681d0
#
_entry.id   47bc13f8cd57be912282567ed40681d0
#
_cell.length_a   1.000
_cell.length_b   1.000
_cell.length_c   1.000
_cell.angle_alpha   90.00
_cell.angle_beta   90.00
_cell.angle_gamma   90.00
#
_symmetry.space_group_name_H-M   'P 1'
#
loop_
_entity.id
_entity.type
_entity.pdbx_description
1 polymer ?
#
loop_
_entity_poly.entity_id
_entity_poly.type
_entity_poly.pdbx_seq_one_letter_code
_entity_poly.pdbx_strand_id
1 'polypeptide(L)'
;MRIRCAPGGSFLTVMTPATPAAVPAIQINDLRVDYGGFVAVDDVSLSVPPGEIFGLVGPNGAGKTSTFRVLATLMEPTYGEVKLAGIDIFEQPENARRVIGYMPDLAPVPSDLKVWEFLDLFAESHGLGTGPERMARIGECLTQVSLLEKSGVFCKTLSRGQTQRLVLAKTLLHRPRVLILDEPASGMDPLSRRQLRLALRNLAADGATIIVSSHILSELAEMCTSLCVMNRGKLLASGTVDEVRKALGRAERTLTLGVLERAEEAAAMLGRRDHVTGISLAGERLVFQFAGTHREQAQLVTALVQEGFLIHTLEEQKSTFEEILVEVAESGNTIPSLPPLPKP
;
A
#
# COMPACT_ATOMS: atom_id res chain seq x y z
N MET A 1 56.18 31.14 21.24
CA MET A 1 56.70 29.78 21.43
C MET A 1 56.14 28.92 20.29
N ARG A 2 56.98 28.65 19.26
CA ARG A 2 56.57 27.91 18.07
C ARG A 2 56.84 26.45 18.33
N ILE A 3 55.80 25.61 18.22
CA ILE A 3 55.97 24.15 18.21
C ILE A 3 55.72 23.67 16.79
N ARG A 4 56.74 23.03 16.20
CA ARG A 4 56.74 22.41 14.89
C ARG A 4 55.89 21.12 14.93
N CYS A 5 54.97 20.99 13.99
CA CYS A 5 54.35 19.71 13.68
C CYS A 5 55.28 18.87 12.80
N ALA A 6 55.50 17.61 13.18
CA ALA A 6 56.14 16.57 12.38
C ALA A 6 55.14 15.97 11.38
N PRO A 7 55.57 15.60 10.15
CA PRO A 7 54.71 14.96 9.18
C PRO A 7 54.69 13.43 9.38
N GLY A 8 53.49 12.80 9.40
CA GLY A 8 53.34 11.36 9.37
C GLY A 8 52.36 10.82 10.41
N GLY A 9 51.10 11.28 10.40
CA GLY A 9 50.03 10.67 11.18
C GLY A 9 48.99 10.04 10.27
N SER A 10 49.00 8.71 10.22
CA SER A 10 47.90 7.94 9.63
C SER A 10 46.60 8.28 10.36
N PHE A 11 45.65 8.86 9.68
CA PHE A 11 44.27 8.99 10.20
C PHE A 11 43.69 7.60 10.32
N LEU A 12 43.62 7.10 11.56
CA LEU A 12 42.72 5.98 11.89
C LEU A 12 41.28 6.49 11.66
N THR A 13 40.72 6.11 10.52
CA THR A 13 39.29 6.23 10.30
C THR A 13 38.64 5.28 11.31
N VAL A 14 38.06 5.86 12.38
CA VAL A 14 37.20 5.14 13.30
C VAL A 14 35.96 4.74 12.48
N MET A 15 35.97 3.51 11.99
CA MET A 15 34.77 2.90 11.43
C MET A 15 33.75 2.85 12.58
N THR A 16 32.79 3.76 12.57
CA THR A 16 31.59 3.63 13.39
C THR A 16 30.98 2.26 13.03
N PRO A 17 30.75 1.37 13.98
CA PRO A 17 30.11 0.10 13.66
C PRO A 17 28.77 0.41 13.04
N ALA A 18 28.51 -0.11 11.84
CA ALA A 18 27.19 -0.04 11.22
C ALA A 18 26.22 -0.62 12.23
N THR A 19 25.19 0.14 12.60
CA THR A 19 24.10 -0.36 13.43
C THR A 19 23.59 -1.62 12.76
N PRO A 20 23.51 -2.77 13.46
CA PRO A 20 23.01 -4.00 12.84
C PRO A 20 21.63 -3.70 12.26
N ALA A 21 21.45 -4.02 10.98
CA ALA A 21 20.19 -3.83 10.31
C ALA A 21 19.09 -4.52 11.13
N ALA A 22 18.05 -3.77 11.50
CA ALA A 22 16.96 -4.33 12.30
C ALA A 22 16.33 -5.50 11.54
N VAL A 23 16.09 -6.63 12.22
CA VAL A 23 15.45 -7.80 11.61
C VAL A 23 14.09 -7.37 11.06
N PRO A 24 13.79 -7.60 9.78
CA PRO A 24 12.50 -7.24 9.21
C PRO A 24 11.34 -7.89 9.96
N ALA A 25 10.24 -7.16 10.13
CA ALA A 25 9.04 -7.71 10.74
C ALA A 25 8.29 -8.66 9.79
N ILE A 26 8.39 -8.41 8.47
CA ILE A 26 7.90 -9.30 7.43
C ILE A 26 9.04 -9.46 6.41
N GLN A 27 9.40 -10.70 6.11
CA GLN A 27 10.38 -11.04 5.08
C GLN A 27 9.80 -12.13 4.19
N ILE A 28 9.76 -11.89 2.91
CA ILE A 28 9.35 -12.84 1.88
C ILE A 28 10.49 -12.93 0.88
N ASN A 29 10.92 -14.15 0.56
CA ASN A 29 11.95 -14.43 -0.45
C ASN A 29 11.38 -15.42 -1.46
N ASP A 30 11.39 -15.03 -2.73
CA ASP A 30 11.08 -15.86 -3.90
C ASP A 30 9.75 -16.63 -3.78
N LEU A 31 8.72 -15.96 -3.24
CA LEU A 31 7.41 -16.59 -3.00
C LEU A 31 6.69 -16.92 -4.29
N ARG A 32 6.28 -18.17 -4.42
CA ARG A 32 5.45 -18.65 -5.52
C ARG A 32 4.24 -19.42 -5.04
N VAL A 33 3.09 -19.15 -5.66
CA VAL A 33 1.81 -19.84 -5.36
C VAL A 33 1.14 -20.25 -6.66
N ASP A 34 1.01 -21.57 -6.88
CA ASP A 34 0.36 -22.16 -8.04
C ASP A 34 -0.94 -22.85 -7.63
N TYR A 35 -2.01 -22.59 -8.38
CA TYR A 35 -3.31 -23.27 -8.26
C TYR A 35 -3.54 -24.21 -9.47
N GLY A 36 -2.75 -25.27 -9.58
CA GLY A 36 -3.00 -26.33 -10.56
C GLY A 36 -3.07 -25.91 -12.04
N GLY A 37 -2.31 -24.92 -12.46
CA GLY A 37 -2.28 -24.39 -13.85
C GLY A 37 -2.41 -22.88 -13.94
N PHE A 38 -2.72 -22.22 -12.81
CA PHE A 38 -2.74 -20.76 -12.69
C PHE A 38 -1.74 -20.30 -11.63
N VAL A 39 -0.77 -19.49 -12.02
CA VAL A 39 0.22 -18.90 -11.12
C VAL A 39 -0.36 -17.62 -10.52
N ALA A 40 -0.70 -17.69 -9.24
CA ALA A 40 -1.29 -16.55 -8.51
C ALA A 40 -0.24 -15.59 -7.94
N VAL A 41 0.94 -16.12 -7.56
CA VAL A 41 2.11 -15.35 -7.07
C VAL A 41 3.35 -15.94 -7.74
N ASP A 42 4.16 -15.09 -8.35
CA ASP A 42 5.28 -15.48 -9.18
C ASP A 42 6.54 -14.70 -8.78
N ASP A 43 7.41 -15.37 -8.02
CA ASP A 43 8.72 -14.86 -7.60
C ASP A 43 8.66 -13.53 -6.83
N VAL A 44 7.80 -13.45 -5.81
CA VAL A 44 7.61 -12.26 -5.01
C VAL A 44 8.60 -12.23 -3.85
N SER A 45 9.44 -11.18 -3.79
CA SER A 45 10.34 -10.91 -2.68
C SER A 45 10.08 -9.51 -2.13
N LEU A 46 9.87 -9.39 -0.82
CA LEU A 46 9.68 -8.12 -0.13
C LEU A 46 10.13 -8.18 1.33
N SER A 47 10.47 -7.01 1.87
CA SER A 47 10.90 -6.85 3.25
C SER A 47 10.23 -5.63 3.86
N VAL A 48 9.60 -5.79 5.03
CA VAL A 48 8.92 -4.70 5.76
C VAL A 48 9.60 -4.50 7.11
N PRO A 49 10.15 -3.31 7.37
CA PRO A 49 10.72 -2.97 8.67
C PRO A 49 9.69 -3.00 9.80
N PRO A 50 10.12 -3.18 11.07
CA PRO A 50 9.23 -3.06 12.23
C PRO A 50 8.57 -1.69 12.34
N GLY A 51 7.29 -1.65 12.76
CA GLY A 51 6.55 -0.41 13.03
C GLY A 51 6.04 0.32 11.79
N GLU A 52 6.18 -0.24 10.59
CA GLU A 52 5.66 0.34 9.35
C GLU A 52 4.22 -0.06 9.05
N ILE A 53 3.53 0.82 8.32
CA ILE A 53 2.30 0.50 7.60
C ILE A 53 2.67 0.34 6.12
N PHE A 54 2.70 -0.89 5.65
CA PHE A 54 3.07 -1.25 4.29
C PHE A 54 1.84 -1.58 3.45
N GLY A 55 1.72 -0.96 2.27
CA GLY A 55 0.60 -1.15 1.35
C GLY A 55 0.91 -2.17 0.25
N LEU A 56 0.00 -3.10 0.00
CA LEU A 56 0.02 -3.98 -1.17
C LEU A 56 -1.12 -3.61 -2.10
N VAL A 57 -0.84 -2.88 -3.18
CA VAL A 57 -1.85 -2.41 -4.12
C VAL A 57 -1.83 -3.20 -5.42
N GLY A 58 -3.00 -3.40 -6.00
CA GLY A 58 -3.13 -4.06 -7.30
C GLY A 58 -4.58 -4.40 -7.64
N PRO A 59 -4.89 -4.69 -8.91
CA PRO A 59 -6.23 -5.06 -9.34
C PRO A 59 -6.68 -6.38 -8.72
N ASN A 60 -7.97 -6.70 -8.88
CA ASN A 60 -8.48 -8.00 -8.49
C ASN A 60 -7.79 -9.10 -9.31
N GLY A 61 -7.40 -10.19 -8.64
CA GLY A 61 -6.62 -11.26 -9.27
C GLY A 61 -5.11 -11.00 -9.35
N ALA A 62 -4.60 -9.88 -8.82
CA ALA A 62 -3.17 -9.58 -8.83
C ALA A 62 -2.32 -10.54 -7.97
N GLY A 63 -2.92 -11.32 -7.07
CA GLY A 63 -2.22 -12.23 -6.15
C GLY A 63 -2.19 -11.76 -4.68
N LYS A 64 -2.76 -10.60 -4.35
CA LYS A 64 -2.76 -10.01 -3.01
C LYS A 64 -3.29 -10.97 -1.92
N THR A 65 -4.51 -11.46 -2.09
CA THR A 65 -5.14 -12.38 -1.13
C THR A 65 -4.38 -13.71 -1.01
N SER A 66 -3.81 -14.24 -2.11
CA SER A 66 -2.98 -15.44 -2.06
C SER A 66 -1.72 -15.21 -1.23
N THR A 67 -1.03 -14.08 -1.45
CA THR A 67 0.12 -13.67 -0.62
C THR A 67 -0.28 -13.55 0.85
N PHE A 68 -1.40 -12.90 1.15
CA PHE A 68 -1.87 -12.72 2.54
C PHE A 68 -2.27 -14.03 3.21
N ARG A 69 -2.86 -14.98 2.48
CA ARG A 69 -3.15 -16.32 3.00
C ARG A 69 -1.90 -17.10 3.36
N VAL A 70 -0.83 -16.97 2.58
CA VAL A 70 0.48 -17.55 2.93
C VAL A 70 1.02 -16.90 4.20
N LEU A 71 1.08 -15.56 4.25
CA LEU A 71 1.52 -14.83 5.46
C LEU A 71 0.71 -15.20 6.70
N ALA A 72 -0.60 -15.41 6.53
CA ALA A 72 -1.50 -15.81 7.62
C ALA A 72 -1.40 -17.30 7.99
N THR A 73 -0.47 -18.07 7.40
CA THR A 73 -0.33 -19.52 7.59
C THR A 73 -1.58 -20.33 7.23
N LEU A 74 -2.41 -19.80 6.33
CA LEU A 74 -3.65 -20.44 5.86
C LEU A 74 -3.46 -21.22 4.56
N MET A 75 -2.28 -21.08 3.94
CA MET A 75 -1.94 -21.72 2.69
C MET A 75 -0.43 -21.94 2.61
N GLU A 76 -0.04 -23.13 2.16
CA GLU A 76 1.35 -23.41 1.83
C GLU A 76 1.67 -22.90 0.41
N PRO A 77 2.82 -22.23 0.20
CA PRO A 77 3.26 -21.82 -1.12
C PRO A 77 3.79 -23.02 -1.92
N THR A 78 3.93 -22.84 -3.23
CA THR A 78 4.61 -23.82 -4.07
C THR A 78 6.11 -23.86 -3.75
N TYR A 79 6.71 -22.68 -3.54
CA TYR A 79 8.04 -22.50 -2.97
C TYR A 79 8.21 -21.06 -2.44
N GLY A 80 9.35 -20.81 -1.79
CA GLY A 80 9.73 -19.54 -1.21
C GLY A 80 9.83 -19.61 0.31
N GLU A 81 10.48 -18.63 0.90
CA GLU A 81 10.66 -18.50 2.34
C GLU A 81 9.89 -17.31 2.87
N VAL A 82 9.25 -17.49 4.02
CA VAL A 82 8.54 -16.40 4.70
C VAL A 82 8.87 -16.38 6.18
N LYS A 83 9.32 -15.22 6.67
CA LYS A 83 9.56 -14.99 8.10
C LYS A 83 8.74 -13.81 8.61
N LEU A 84 8.08 -14.01 9.76
CA LEU A 84 7.31 -12.99 10.44
C LEU A 84 7.89 -12.77 11.85
N ALA A 85 8.29 -11.54 12.15
CA ALA A 85 9.03 -11.18 13.37
C ALA A 85 10.25 -12.11 13.63
N GLY A 86 10.93 -12.53 12.56
CA GLY A 86 12.06 -13.45 12.59
C GLY A 86 11.71 -14.94 12.69
N ILE A 87 10.43 -15.30 12.77
CA ILE A 87 9.93 -16.68 12.88
C ILE A 87 9.62 -17.20 11.47
N ASP A 88 10.21 -18.32 11.08
CA ASP A 88 9.85 -19.04 9.86
C ASP A 88 8.45 -19.64 10.02
N ILE A 89 7.54 -19.26 9.12
CA ILE A 89 6.11 -19.61 9.27
C ILE A 89 5.82 -21.08 8.89
N PHE A 90 6.73 -21.75 8.19
CA PHE A 90 6.56 -23.15 7.78
C PHE A 90 7.22 -24.09 8.78
N GLU A 91 8.35 -23.69 9.35
CA GLU A 91 9.01 -24.46 10.40
C GLU A 91 8.30 -24.33 11.75
N GLN A 92 7.74 -23.13 12.04
CA GLN A 92 7.16 -22.82 13.35
C GLN A 92 5.77 -22.15 13.22
N PRO A 93 4.78 -22.79 12.56
CA PRO A 93 3.49 -22.17 12.24
C PRO A 93 2.70 -21.73 13.48
N GLU A 94 2.78 -22.48 14.59
CA GLU A 94 2.09 -22.11 15.81
C GLU A 94 2.70 -20.86 16.47
N ASN A 95 4.03 -20.74 16.46
CA ASN A 95 4.71 -19.55 16.97
C ASN A 95 4.41 -18.33 16.09
N ALA A 96 4.36 -18.51 14.77
CA ALA A 96 3.97 -17.47 13.82
C ALA A 96 2.54 -16.98 14.10
N ARG A 97 1.56 -17.89 14.31
CA ARG A 97 0.17 -17.53 14.60
C ARG A 97 0.01 -16.72 15.90
N ARG A 98 0.90 -16.86 16.85
CA ARG A 98 0.87 -16.07 18.11
C ARG A 98 1.29 -14.62 17.90
N VAL A 99 2.09 -14.33 16.88
CA VAL A 99 2.61 -12.98 16.62
C VAL A 99 1.88 -12.26 15.48
N ILE A 100 0.97 -12.93 14.76
CA ILE A 100 0.21 -12.35 13.66
C ILE A 100 -1.26 -12.16 14.04
N GLY A 101 -1.85 -11.09 13.51
CA GLY A 101 -3.30 -10.89 13.47
C GLY A 101 -3.75 -10.81 12.00
N TYR A 102 -4.69 -11.66 11.61
CA TYR A 102 -5.21 -11.68 10.23
C TYR A 102 -6.66 -11.25 10.16
N MET A 103 -6.91 -10.29 9.29
CA MET A 103 -8.24 -9.81 8.94
C MET A 103 -8.49 -10.08 7.44
N PRO A 104 -9.36 -11.04 7.08
CA PRO A 104 -9.74 -11.26 5.69
C PRO A 104 -10.71 -10.17 5.20
N ASP A 105 -10.83 -9.99 3.89
CA ASP A 105 -11.76 -9.04 3.25
C ASP A 105 -13.22 -9.25 3.73
N LEU A 106 -13.66 -10.50 3.75
CA LEU A 106 -14.99 -10.89 4.23
C LEU A 106 -14.84 -11.75 5.48
N ALA A 107 -15.07 -11.16 6.64
CA ALA A 107 -15.13 -11.89 7.91
C ALA A 107 -16.59 -12.05 8.33
N PRO A 108 -17.07 -13.29 8.50
CA PRO A 108 -18.42 -13.50 9.01
C PRO A 108 -18.50 -13.05 10.47
N VAL A 109 -19.51 -12.24 10.78
CA VAL A 109 -19.85 -11.81 12.12
C VAL A 109 -21.25 -12.29 12.45
N PRO A 110 -21.44 -13.13 13.50
CA PRO A 110 -22.74 -13.63 13.90
C PRO A 110 -23.71 -12.49 14.23
N SER A 111 -24.92 -12.57 13.68
CA SER A 111 -25.92 -11.51 13.81
C SER A 111 -26.57 -11.41 15.19
N ASP A 112 -26.60 -12.50 15.91
CA ASP A 112 -27.29 -12.75 17.18
C ASP A 112 -26.42 -12.61 18.44
N LEU A 113 -25.11 -12.35 18.25
CA LEU A 113 -24.21 -12.02 19.33
C LEU A 113 -24.13 -10.49 19.52
N LYS A 114 -23.92 -10.08 20.78
CA LYS A 114 -23.49 -8.71 21.07
C LYS A 114 -22.02 -8.52 20.72
N VAL A 115 -21.62 -7.28 20.51
CA VAL A 115 -20.25 -6.91 20.16
C VAL A 115 -19.23 -7.48 21.15
N TRP A 116 -19.47 -7.34 22.45
CA TRP A 116 -18.56 -7.86 23.46
C TRP A 116 -18.58 -9.41 23.52
N GLU A 117 -19.73 -10.07 23.30
CA GLU A 117 -19.86 -11.53 23.28
C GLU A 117 -19.07 -12.14 22.11
N PHE A 118 -19.13 -11.48 20.95
CA PHE A 118 -18.33 -11.87 19.78
C PHE A 118 -16.83 -11.82 20.10
N LEU A 119 -16.35 -10.75 20.74
CA LEU A 119 -14.94 -10.63 21.12
C LEU A 119 -14.55 -11.61 22.24
N ASP A 120 -15.45 -11.87 23.20
CA ASP A 120 -15.21 -12.79 24.29
C ASP A 120 -14.98 -14.23 23.81
N LEU A 121 -15.74 -14.68 22.81
CA LEU A 121 -15.55 -15.97 22.15
C LEU A 121 -14.11 -16.14 21.61
N PHE A 122 -13.60 -15.12 20.93
CA PHE A 122 -12.23 -15.15 20.38
C PHE A 122 -11.16 -14.95 21.48
N ALA A 123 -11.43 -14.11 22.47
CA ALA A 123 -10.54 -13.93 23.60
C ALA A 123 -10.32 -15.23 24.37
N GLU A 124 -11.39 -16.01 24.57
CA GLU A 124 -11.34 -17.34 25.15
C GLU A 124 -10.52 -18.31 24.31
N SER A 125 -10.75 -18.34 22.98
CA SER A 125 -10.00 -19.21 22.06
C SER A 125 -8.50 -18.90 22.02
N HIS A 126 -8.11 -17.67 22.31
CA HIS A 126 -6.71 -17.26 22.45
C HIS A 126 -6.15 -17.50 23.87
N GLY A 127 -6.94 -18.05 24.79
CA GLY A 127 -6.51 -18.32 26.16
C GLY A 127 -6.27 -17.04 26.97
N LEU A 128 -6.94 -15.94 26.63
CA LEU A 128 -6.81 -14.67 27.32
C LEU A 128 -7.58 -14.72 28.63
N GLY A 129 -6.96 -15.12 29.71
CA GLY A 129 -7.46 -15.02 31.08
C GLY A 129 -8.94 -15.33 31.32
N THR A 130 -9.44 -15.03 32.47
CA THR A 130 -10.88 -15.19 32.82
C THR A 130 -11.42 -13.89 33.44
N GLY A 131 -12.72 -13.64 33.26
CA GLY A 131 -13.45 -12.59 33.96
C GLY A 131 -12.92 -11.17 33.72
N PRO A 132 -12.52 -10.43 34.75
CA PRO A 132 -12.22 -9.00 34.62
C PRO A 132 -11.08 -8.65 33.68
N GLU A 133 -10.02 -9.46 33.63
CA GLU A 133 -8.85 -9.21 32.78
C GLU A 133 -9.22 -9.33 31.28
N ARG A 134 -10.00 -10.37 30.92
CA ARG A 134 -10.48 -10.58 29.56
C ARG A 134 -11.40 -9.45 29.12
N MET A 135 -12.32 -9.03 29.99
CA MET A 135 -13.21 -7.90 29.71
C MET A 135 -12.45 -6.57 29.58
N ALA A 136 -11.42 -6.35 30.39
CA ALA A 136 -10.55 -5.18 30.24
C ALA A 136 -9.86 -5.18 28.86
N ARG A 137 -9.32 -6.34 28.43
CA ARG A 137 -8.68 -6.47 27.11
C ARG A 137 -9.67 -6.24 25.95
N ILE A 138 -10.89 -6.74 26.05
CA ILE A 138 -11.96 -6.48 25.08
C ILE A 138 -12.26 -4.97 25.02
N GLY A 139 -12.38 -4.30 26.17
CA GLY A 139 -12.57 -2.87 26.28
C GLY A 139 -11.45 -2.05 25.62
N GLU A 140 -10.18 -2.44 25.86
CA GLU A 140 -9.02 -1.84 25.19
C GLU A 140 -9.13 -1.96 23.67
N CYS A 141 -9.41 -3.15 23.13
CA CYS A 141 -9.54 -3.38 21.69
C CYS A 141 -10.69 -2.57 21.10
N LEU A 142 -11.85 -2.51 21.76
CA LEU A 142 -12.99 -1.70 21.34
C LEU A 142 -12.68 -0.20 21.33
N THR A 143 -11.89 0.25 22.31
CA THR A 143 -11.42 1.65 22.39
C THR A 143 -10.51 1.99 21.22
N GLN A 144 -9.53 1.11 20.92
CA GLN A 144 -8.59 1.30 19.80
C GLN A 144 -9.30 1.45 18.43
N VAL A 145 -10.45 0.79 18.26
CA VAL A 145 -11.24 0.87 17.02
C VAL A 145 -12.46 1.80 17.12
N SER A 146 -12.60 2.59 18.20
CA SER A 146 -13.72 3.52 18.44
C SER A 146 -15.10 2.84 18.41
N LEU A 147 -15.24 1.71 19.10
CA LEU A 147 -16.48 0.94 19.21
C LEU A 147 -16.91 0.64 20.65
N LEU A 148 -16.23 1.19 21.66
CA LEU A 148 -16.51 0.89 23.08
C LEU A 148 -17.98 1.15 23.45
N GLU A 149 -18.55 2.27 23.00
CA GLU A 149 -19.94 2.64 23.25
C GLU A 149 -20.96 1.67 22.62
N LYS A 150 -20.50 0.87 21.65
CA LYS A 150 -21.32 -0.15 20.97
C LYS A 150 -21.12 -1.55 21.54
N SER A 151 -20.40 -1.71 22.64
CA SER A 151 -20.09 -3.04 23.21
C SER A 151 -21.33 -3.89 23.48
N GLY A 152 -22.40 -3.29 24.00
CA GLY A 152 -23.64 -3.97 24.40
C GLY A 152 -24.68 -4.15 23.30
N VAL A 153 -24.48 -3.63 22.07
CA VAL A 153 -25.45 -3.79 20.97
C VAL A 153 -25.22 -5.11 20.21
N PHE A 154 -26.26 -5.61 19.53
CA PHE A 154 -26.12 -6.78 18.68
C PHE A 154 -25.31 -6.46 17.41
N CYS A 155 -24.49 -7.39 16.96
CA CYS A 155 -23.65 -7.23 15.77
C CYS A 155 -24.45 -6.91 14.50
N LYS A 156 -25.65 -7.44 14.35
CA LYS A 156 -26.56 -7.11 13.23
C LYS A 156 -26.94 -5.63 13.11
N THR A 157 -26.79 -4.86 14.17
CA THR A 157 -27.14 -3.42 14.17
C THR A 157 -25.97 -2.52 13.74
N LEU A 158 -24.80 -3.11 13.54
CA LEU A 158 -23.61 -2.38 13.12
C LEU A 158 -23.68 -2.04 11.61
N SER A 159 -23.23 -0.85 11.26
CA SER A 159 -22.95 -0.50 9.86
C SER A 159 -21.76 -1.33 9.35
N ARG A 160 -21.61 -1.42 8.01
CA ARG A 160 -20.48 -2.13 7.40
C ARG A 160 -19.13 -1.67 7.97
N GLY A 161 -18.89 -0.36 8.06
CA GLY A 161 -17.66 0.18 8.62
C GLY A 161 -17.46 -0.14 10.11
N GLN A 162 -18.55 -0.21 10.89
CA GLN A 162 -18.48 -0.65 12.28
C GLN A 162 -18.17 -2.16 12.37
N THR A 163 -18.76 -2.97 11.51
CA THR A 163 -18.46 -4.41 11.43
C THR A 163 -17.00 -4.66 11.09
N GLN A 164 -16.44 -3.96 10.11
CA GLN A 164 -15.02 -4.07 9.77
C GLN A 164 -14.11 -3.67 10.95
N ARG A 165 -14.45 -2.61 11.67
CA ARG A 165 -13.71 -2.21 12.87
C ARG A 165 -13.87 -3.22 14.02
N LEU A 166 -15.02 -3.89 14.14
CA LEU A 166 -15.18 -4.98 15.08
C LEU A 166 -14.29 -6.18 14.74
N VAL A 167 -14.17 -6.53 13.44
CA VAL A 167 -13.25 -7.58 12.98
C VAL A 167 -11.80 -7.18 13.26
N LEU A 168 -11.43 -5.92 13.07
CA LEU A 168 -10.12 -5.43 13.47
C LEU A 168 -9.91 -5.58 14.99
N ALA A 169 -10.88 -5.21 15.84
CA ALA A 169 -10.79 -5.40 17.29
C ALA A 169 -10.56 -6.86 17.67
N LYS A 170 -11.26 -7.79 17.01
CA LYS A 170 -11.03 -9.24 17.16
C LYS A 170 -9.58 -9.61 16.85
N THR A 171 -9.04 -9.07 15.76
CA THR A 171 -7.68 -9.35 15.30
C THR A 171 -6.61 -8.84 16.29
N LEU A 172 -6.94 -7.86 17.10
CA LEU A 172 -6.02 -7.25 18.09
C LEU A 172 -5.99 -7.97 19.44
N LEU A 173 -6.92 -8.88 19.74
CA LEU A 173 -7.12 -9.46 21.09
C LEU A 173 -5.84 -10.02 21.72
N HIS A 174 -5.07 -10.81 20.98
CA HIS A 174 -3.85 -11.48 21.43
C HIS A 174 -2.57 -10.66 21.29
N ARG A 175 -2.69 -9.33 21.04
CA ARG A 175 -1.56 -8.38 20.90
C ARG A 175 -0.53 -8.78 19.83
N PRO A 176 -0.96 -8.99 18.59
CA PRO A 176 -0.06 -9.38 17.51
C PRO A 176 1.01 -8.32 17.26
N ARG A 177 2.20 -8.76 16.84
CA ARG A 177 3.29 -7.87 16.38
C ARG A 177 3.13 -7.47 14.93
N VAL A 178 2.51 -8.35 14.13
CA VAL A 178 2.28 -8.17 12.68
C VAL A 178 0.79 -8.27 12.40
N LEU A 179 0.24 -7.26 11.76
CA LEU A 179 -1.15 -7.23 11.31
C LEU A 179 -1.20 -7.41 9.78
N ILE A 180 -1.97 -8.37 9.33
CA ILE A 180 -2.20 -8.69 7.91
C ILE A 180 -3.67 -8.38 7.63
N LEU A 181 -3.95 -7.32 6.87
CA LEU A 181 -5.30 -6.78 6.67
C LEU A 181 -5.67 -6.80 5.19
N ASP A 182 -6.55 -7.72 4.80
CA ASP A 182 -6.97 -7.86 3.40
C ASP A 182 -8.19 -6.99 3.13
N GLU A 183 -8.02 -5.95 2.28
CA GLU A 183 -9.07 -4.98 1.88
C GLU A 183 -9.89 -4.39 3.05
N PRO A 184 -9.26 -3.95 4.18
CA PRO A 184 -9.98 -3.60 5.41
C PRO A 184 -10.91 -2.40 5.27
N ALA A 185 -10.67 -1.53 4.28
CA ALA A 185 -11.48 -0.33 4.01
C ALA A 185 -12.56 -0.53 2.94
N SER A 186 -12.66 -1.75 2.37
CA SER A 186 -13.58 -2.06 1.26
C SER A 186 -15.04 -1.76 1.61
N GLY A 187 -15.68 -0.93 0.78
CA GLY A 187 -17.10 -0.56 0.93
C GLY A 187 -17.44 0.26 2.17
N MET A 188 -16.46 0.87 2.82
CA MET A 188 -16.69 1.83 3.90
C MET A 188 -17.06 3.21 3.36
N ASP A 189 -17.87 3.95 4.14
CA ASP A 189 -18.07 5.38 3.97
C ASP A 189 -16.79 6.18 4.34
N PRO A 190 -16.65 7.46 3.87
CA PRO A 190 -15.44 8.24 4.11
C PRO A 190 -15.11 8.46 5.60
N LEU A 191 -16.13 8.57 6.46
CA LEU A 191 -15.93 8.76 7.90
C LEU A 191 -15.37 7.49 8.54
N SER A 192 -15.95 6.33 8.21
CA SER A 192 -15.48 5.01 8.68
C SER A 192 -14.05 4.71 8.21
N ARG A 193 -13.68 5.06 6.97
CA ARG A 193 -12.31 4.96 6.46
C ARG A 193 -11.33 5.82 7.26
N ARG A 194 -11.71 7.07 7.56
CA ARG A 194 -10.88 7.96 8.39
C ARG A 194 -10.65 7.38 9.78
N GLN A 195 -11.68 6.80 10.40
CA GLN A 195 -11.56 6.16 11.71
C GLN A 195 -10.65 4.93 11.68
N LEU A 196 -10.79 4.07 10.66
CA LEU A 196 -9.89 2.94 10.45
C LEU A 196 -8.44 3.41 10.30
N ARG A 197 -8.17 4.38 9.45
CA ARG A 197 -6.83 4.94 9.23
C ARG A 197 -6.20 5.46 10.51
N LEU A 198 -6.95 6.19 11.35
CA LEU A 198 -6.47 6.67 12.63
C LEU A 198 -6.13 5.49 13.58
N ALA A 199 -6.97 4.46 13.62
CA ALA A 199 -6.70 3.27 14.41
C ALA A 199 -5.41 2.57 13.96
N LEU A 200 -5.20 2.38 12.66
CA LEU A 200 -3.98 1.74 12.13
C LEU A 200 -2.72 2.56 12.42
N ARG A 201 -2.79 3.89 12.29
CA ARG A 201 -1.66 4.77 12.64
C ARG A 201 -1.30 4.70 14.12
N ASN A 202 -2.28 4.67 15.00
CA ASN A 202 -2.04 4.53 16.43
C ASN A 202 -1.41 3.16 16.74
N LEU A 203 -1.90 2.08 16.15
CA LEU A 203 -1.34 0.73 16.32
C LEU A 203 0.13 0.65 15.84
N ALA A 204 0.44 1.30 14.72
CA ALA A 204 1.82 1.36 14.22
C ALA A 204 2.72 2.21 15.15
N ALA A 205 2.21 3.32 15.68
CA ALA A 205 2.92 4.14 16.68
C ALA A 205 3.17 3.38 17.99
N ASP A 206 2.28 2.45 18.34
CA ASP A 206 2.45 1.52 19.48
C ASP A 206 3.39 0.34 19.15
N GLY A 207 3.99 0.30 17.96
CA GLY A 207 5.02 -0.66 17.54
C GLY A 207 4.52 -1.86 16.75
N ALA A 208 3.23 -1.92 16.37
CA ALA A 208 2.74 -2.96 15.46
C ALA A 208 3.22 -2.69 14.02
N THR A 209 3.61 -3.75 13.32
CA THR A 209 3.87 -3.69 11.87
C THR A 209 2.61 -4.12 11.12
N ILE A 210 2.20 -3.36 10.13
CA ILE A 210 0.93 -3.58 9.43
C ILE A 210 1.19 -3.75 7.95
N ILE A 211 0.70 -4.85 7.36
CA ILE A 211 0.59 -4.98 5.92
C ILE A 211 -0.90 -4.93 5.54
N VAL A 212 -1.24 -4.05 4.62
CA VAL A 212 -2.64 -3.80 4.21
C VAL A 212 -2.77 -3.87 2.70
N SER A 213 -3.76 -4.61 2.20
CA SER A 213 -4.09 -4.62 0.78
C SER A 213 -5.21 -3.63 0.44
N SER A 214 -5.16 -3.09 -0.76
CA SER A 214 -6.28 -2.41 -1.41
C SER A 214 -6.14 -2.49 -2.93
N HIS A 215 -7.26 -2.39 -3.62
CA HIS A 215 -7.28 -2.15 -5.07
C HIS A 215 -7.32 -0.64 -5.38
N ILE A 216 -7.45 0.22 -4.35
CA ILE A 216 -7.51 1.67 -4.46
C ILE A 216 -6.23 2.26 -3.86
N LEU A 217 -5.36 2.79 -4.72
CA LEU A 217 -4.08 3.31 -4.24
C LEU A 217 -4.19 4.61 -3.45
N SER A 218 -5.10 5.50 -3.80
CA SER A 218 -5.32 6.73 -3.04
C SER A 218 -5.64 6.43 -1.56
N GLU A 219 -6.34 5.33 -1.28
CA GLU A 219 -6.58 4.89 0.10
C GLU A 219 -5.29 4.50 0.83
N LEU A 220 -4.42 3.71 0.18
CA LEU A 220 -3.14 3.31 0.77
C LEU A 220 -2.18 4.48 0.91
N ALA A 221 -2.11 5.35 -0.09
CA ALA A 221 -1.24 6.53 -0.06
C ALA A 221 -1.51 7.46 1.14
N GLU A 222 -2.73 7.44 1.65
CA GLU A 222 -3.09 8.23 2.82
C GLU A 222 -2.71 7.59 4.17
N MET A 223 -2.48 6.28 4.22
CA MET A 223 -2.24 5.56 5.48
C MET A 223 -0.87 4.89 5.57
N CYS A 224 -0.27 4.52 4.43
CA CYS A 224 0.97 3.76 4.39
C CYS A 224 2.21 4.66 4.37
N THR A 225 3.31 4.17 4.92
CA THR A 225 4.65 4.78 4.82
C THR A 225 5.35 4.35 3.55
N SER A 226 5.16 3.10 3.18
CA SER A 226 5.69 2.49 1.96
C SER A 226 4.64 1.55 1.36
N LEU A 227 4.78 1.26 0.07
CA LEU A 227 3.87 0.37 -0.63
C LEU A 227 4.55 -0.34 -1.79
N CYS A 228 3.95 -1.43 -2.22
CA CYS A 228 4.29 -2.07 -3.48
C CYS A 228 3.07 -2.27 -4.37
N VAL A 229 3.32 -2.26 -5.67
CA VAL A 229 2.33 -2.49 -6.71
C VAL A 229 2.46 -3.92 -7.20
N MET A 230 1.36 -4.66 -7.14
CA MET A 230 1.30 -6.05 -7.57
C MET A 230 0.36 -6.23 -8.76
N ASN A 231 0.81 -6.95 -9.79
CA ASN A 231 -0.02 -7.30 -10.92
C ASN A 231 0.34 -8.68 -11.48
N ARG A 232 -0.67 -9.49 -11.80
CA ARG A 232 -0.50 -10.85 -12.36
C ARG A 232 0.53 -11.68 -11.61
N GLY A 233 0.49 -11.63 -10.30
CA GLY A 233 1.37 -12.39 -9.42
C GLY A 233 2.76 -11.79 -9.19
N LYS A 234 3.13 -10.68 -9.83
CA LYS A 234 4.47 -10.06 -9.75
C LYS A 234 4.44 -8.71 -9.06
N LEU A 235 5.54 -8.35 -8.40
CA LEU A 235 5.75 -6.99 -7.93
C LEU A 235 6.28 -6.13 -9.08
N LEU A 236 5.60 -5.02 -9.35
CA LEU A 236 5.97 -4.07 -10.41
C LEU A 236 6.81 -2.92 -9.88
N ALA A 237 6.49 -2.42 -8.69
CA ALA A 237 7.19 -1.31 -8.05
C ALA A 237 7.07 -1.45 -6.54
N SER A 238 8.09 -1.01 -5.80
CA SER A 238 8.06 -0.96 -4.33
C SER A 238 8.89 0.22 -3.86
N GLY A 239 8.47 0.89 -2.80
CA GLY A 239 9.17 2.04 -2.21
C GLY A 239 8.25 2.89 -1.35
N THR A 240 8.72 4.07 -0.99
CA THR A 240 7.87 5.07 -0.33
C THR A 240 6.73 5.48 -1.26
N VAL A 241 5.63 5.98 -0.68
CA VAL A 241 4.46 6.45 -1.46
C VAL A 241 4.89 7.47 -2.53
N ASP A 242 5.83 8.36 -2.20
CA ASP A 242 6.30 9.39 -3.14
C ASP A 242 7.19 8.82 -4.25
N GLU A 243 8.01 7.81 -3.96
CA GLU A 243 8.83 7.13 -4.97
C GLU A 243 7.96 6.35 -5.95
N VAL A 244 7.00 5.59 -5.44
CA VAL A 244 6.04 4.85 -6.28
C VAL A 244 5.18 5.82 -7.10
N ARG A 245 4.71 6.93 -6.49
CA ARG A 245 3.99 7.96 -7.23
C ARG A 245 4.83 8.59 -8.33
N LYS A 246 6.10 8.90 -8.09
CA LYS A 246 7.02 9.43 -9.10
C LYS A 246 7.32 8.42 -10.20
N ALA A 247 7.51 7.15 -9.84
CA ALA A 247 7.77 6.09 -10.81
C ALA A 247 6.59 5.87 -11.74
N LEU A 248 5.36 5.89 -11.19
CA LEU A 248 4.12 5.75 -11.95
C LEU A 248 3.74 7.06 -12.67
N GLY A 249 4.00 8.23 -12.07
CA GLY A 249 3.76 9.54 -12.69
C GLY A 249 4.76 9.95 -13.77
N ARG A 250 5.76 9.11 -14.08
CA ARG A 250 6.58 9.21 -15.30
C ARG A 250 5.89 8.60 -16.53
N ALA A 251 4.77 7.91 -16.33
CA ALA A 251 3.84 7.62 -17.41
C ALA A 251 3.29 8.95 -17.97
N GLU A 252 3.06 9.01 -19.26
CA GLU A 252 2.63 10.17 -20.03
C GLU A 252 1.42 10.86 -19.37
N ARG A 253 1.55 12.17 -19.10
CA ARG A 253 0.46 12.96 -18.52
C ARG A 253 -0.57 13.27 -19.62
N THR A 254 -1.82 13.02 -19.38
CA THR A 254 -2.87 13.42 -20.31
C THR A 254 -3.22 14.89 -20.09
N LEU A 255 -2.97 15.72 -21.09
CA LEU A 255 -3.30 17.13 -21.08
C LEU A 255 -4.52 17.40 -21.97
N THR A 256 -5.44 18.20 -21.46
CA THR A 256 -6.57 18.74 -22.23
C THR A 256 -6.32 20.23 -22.47
N LEU A 257 -6.16 20.61 -23.73
CA LEU A 257 -5.96 21.98 -24.17
C LEU A 257 -7.22 22.46 -24.90
N GLY A 258 -7.82 23.54 -24.42
CA GLY A 258 -8.91 24.23 -25.11
C GLY A 258 -8.37 25.39 -25.92
N VAL A 259 -8.66 25.38 -27.24
CA VAL A 259 -8.25 26.43 -28.19
C VAL A 259 -9.52 27.00 -28.86
N LEU A 260 -9.74 28.30 -28.78
CA LEU A 260 -10.95 28.95 -29.32
C LEU A 260 -11.08 28.84 -30.83
N GLU A 261 -9.95 28.89 -31.54
CA GLU A 261 -9.90 28.88 -32.99
C GLU A 261 -8.73 28.06 -33.51
N ARG A 262 -8.81 27.53 -34.72
CA ARG A 262 -7.72 26.79 -35.41
C ARG A 262 -7.26 25.54 -34.68
N ALA A 263 -8.17 24.79 -34.04
CA ALA A 263 -7.85 23.61 -33.23
C ALA A 263 -7.12 22.51 -34.03
N GLU A 264 -7.45 22.31 -35.32
CA GLU A 264 -6.76 21.37 -36.20
C GLU A 264 -5.30 21.74 -36.47
N GLU A 265 -5.02 23.05 -36.64
CA GLU A 265 -3.66 23.53 -36.83
C GLU A 265 -2.83 23.41 -35.53
N ALA A 266 -3.47 23.66 -34.37
CA ALA A 266 -2.86 23.45 -33.08
C ALA A 266 -2.52 21.95 -32.82
N ALA A 267 -3.42 21.05 -33.24
CA ALA A 267 -3.16 19.60 -33.21
C ALA A 267 -1.96 19.20 -34.09
N ALA A 268 -1.91 19.73 -35.33
CA ALA A 268 -0.81 19.47 -36.24
C ALA A 268 0.54 20.02 -35.69
N MET A 269 0.54 21.15 -35.02
CA MET A 269 1.72 21.72 -34.36
C MET A 269 2.18 20.89 -33.15
N LEU A 270 1.24 20.45 -32.32
CA LEU A 270 1.51 19.58 -31.20
C LEU A 270 2.11 18.23 -31.64
N GLY A 271 1.58 17.63 -32.70
CA GLY A 271 2.08 16.36 -33.23
C GLY A 271 3.51 16.39 -33.78
N ARG A 272 4.13 17.57 -33.88
CA ARG A 272 5.54 17.73 -34.29
C ARG A 272 6.49 17.85 -33.11
N ARG A 273 5.99 17.79 -31.86
CA ARG A 273 6.79 17.95 -30.65
C ARG A 273 7.19 16.59 -30.08
N ASP A 274 8.45 16.45 -29.68
CA ASP A 274 9.07 15.18 -29.23
C ASP A 274 8.42 14.55 -27.99
N HIS A 275 7.66 15.31 -27.21
CA HIS A 275 7.06 14.82 -25.96
C HIS A 275 5.53 14.70 -26.03
N VAL A 276 4.96 14.76 -27.23
CA VAL A 276 3.51 14.74 -27.46
C VAL A 276 3.13 13.51 -28.28
N THR A 277 2.20 12.70 -27.76
CA THR A 277 1.67 11.51 -28.41
C THR A 277 0.15 11.43 -28.24
N GLY A 278 -0.54 10.57 -28.99
CA GLY A 278 -1.94 10.23 -28.80
C GLY A 278 -2.91 11.41 -28.89
N ILE A 279 -2.70 12.35 -29.85
CA ILE A 279 -3.55 13.53 -29.99
C ILE A 279 -4.94 13.13 -30.51
N SER A 280 -5.96 13.52 -29.78
CA SER A 280 -7.36 13.44 -30.19
C SER A 280 -8.01 14.82 -30.15
N LEU A 281 -8.83 15.16 -31.15
CA LEU A 281 -9.55 16.41 -31.28
C LEU A 281 -11.04 16.16 -31.07
N ALA A 282 -11.64 16.88 -30.11
CA ALA A 282 -13.07 16.86 -29.84
C ALA A 282 -13.61 18.30 -29.78
N GLY A 283 -14.02 18.81 -30.94
CA GLY A 283 -14.43 20.21 -31.09
C GLY A 283 -13.25 21.18 -30.88
N GLU A 284 -13.35 22.05 -29.88
CA GLU A 284 -12.30 23.01 -29.49
C GLU A 284 -11.29 22.46 -28.49
N ARG A 285 -11.43 21.17 -28.10
CA ARG A 285 -10.59 20.52 -27.10
C ARG A 285 -9.66 19.51 -27.73
N LEU A 286 -8.39 19.66 -27.42
CA LEU A 286 -7.31 18.74 -27.78
C LEU A 286 -6.93 17.94 -26.56
N VAL A 287 -7.03 16.63 -26.63
CA VAL A 287 -6.56 15.72 -25.58
C VAL A 287 -5.33 15.01 -26.15
N PHE A 288 -4.22 15.03 -25.40
CA PHE A 288 -2.97 14.41 -25.83
C PHE A 288 -2.14 13.94 -24.64
N GLN A 289 -1.28 12.98 -24.87
CA GLN A 289 -0.31 12.51 -23.89
C GLN A 289 0.98 13.32 -23.99
N PHE A 290 1.50 13.71 -22.81
CA PHE A 290 2.68 14.56 -22.70
C PHE A 290 3.73 13.94 -21.76
N ALA A 291 4.88 13.54 -22.31
CA ALA A 291 5.99 12.91 -21.57
C ALA A 291 7.04 13.91 -21.03
N GLY A 292 6.80 15.21 -21.10
CA GLY A 292 7.73 16.24 -20.69
C GLY A 292 7.57 16.70 -19.22
N THR A 293 8.53 17.50 -18.75
CA THR A 293 8.51 18.17 -17.45
C THR A 293 7.50 19.34 -17.43
N HIS A 294 7.16 19.87 -16.25
CA HIS A 294 6.34 21.08 -16.14
C HIS A 294 6.97 22.31 -16.83
N ARG A 295 8.31 22.37 -16.90
CA ARG A 295 9.01 23.45 -17.62
C ARG A 295 8.81 23.33 -19.13
N GLU A 296 8.90 22.13 -19.67
CA GLU A 296 8.64 21.85 -21.10
C GLU A 296 7.17 22.05 -21.43
N GLN A 297 6.24 21.70 -20.52
CA GLN A 297 4.81 22.03 -20.66
C GLN A 297 4.59 23.55 -20.76
N ALA A 298 5.22 24.33 -19.89
CA ALA A 298 5.12 25.78 -19.95
C ALA A 298 5.70 26.35 -21.26
N GLN A 299 6.82 25.79 -21.75
CA GLN A 299 7.41 26.15 -23.04
C GLN A 299 6.49 25.79 -24.20
N LEU A 300 5.81 24.64 -24.15
CA LEU A 300 4.83 24.21 -25.14
C LEU A 300 3.67 25.21 -25.26
N VAL A 301 3.11 25.61 -24.11
CA VAL A 301 2.02 26.60 -24.06
C VAL A 301 2.51 27.96 -24.58
N THR A 302 3.69 28.39 -24.18
CA THR A 302 4.28 29.65 -24.68
C THR A 302 4.45 29.63 -26.17
N ALA A 303 4.93 28.53 -26.77
CA ALA A 303 5.10 28.40 -28.20
C ALA A 303 3.75 28.48 -28.95
N LEU A 304 2.70 27.83 -28.44
CA LEU A 304 1.36 27.91 -29.02
C LEU A 304 0.80 29.35 -28.99
N VAL A 305 0.98 30.06 -27.88
CA VAL A 305 0.53 31.48 -27.76
C VAL A 305 1.33 32.40 -28.72
N GLN A 306 2.64 32.16 -28.90
CA GLN A 306 3.47 32.93 -29.83
C GLN A 306 3.06 32.72 -31.28
N GLU A 307 2.55 31.54 -31.64
CA GLU A 307 1.98 31.24 -32.96
C GLU A 307 0.53 31.78 -33.15
N GLY A 308 0.03 32.50 -32.14
CA GLY A 308 -1.24 33.17 -32.20
C GLY A 308 -2.46 32.30 -31.87
N PHE A 309 -2.27 31.13 -31.23
CA PHE A 309 -3.38 30.34 -30.75
C PHE A 309 -3.97 30.93 -29.47
N LEU A 310 -5.30 31.07 -29.45
CA LEU A 310 -6.04 31.57 -28.27
C LEU A 310 -6.40 30.40 -27.36
N ILE A 311 -5.59 30.19 -26.33
CA ILE A 311 -5.79 29.14 -25.34
C ILE A 311 -6.68 29.66 -24.23
N HIS A 312 -7.81 28.98 -23.98
CA HIS A 312 -8.71 29.32 -22.89
C HIS A 312 -8.68 28.30 -21.74
N THR A 313 -8.18 27.10 -21.97
CA THR A 313 -8.10 26.03 -20.96
C THR A 313 -6.83 25.21 -21.17
N LEU A 314 -6.15 24.90 -20.08
CA LEU A 314 -5.14 23.86 -20.01
C LEU A 314 -5.37 23.10 -18.70
N GLU A 315 -5.83 21.89 -18.82
CA GLU A 315 -6.08 21.00 -17.70
C GLU A 315 -5.18 19.77 -17.82
N GLU A 316 -4.52 19.44 -16.74
CA GLU A 316 -3.92 18.13 -16.60
C GLU A 316 -5.03 17.18 -16.11
N GLN A 317 -5.45 16.26 -16.97
CA GLN A 317 -6.22 15.12 -16.48
C GLN A 317 -5.27 14.37 -15.57
N LYS A 318 -5.49 14.50 -14.28
CA LYS A 318 -4.88 13.60 -13.33
C LYS A 318 -5.47 12.24 -13.68
N SER A 319 -4.72 11.44 -14.46
CA SER A 319 -5.02 10.01 -14.54
C SER A 319 -5.20 9.58 -13.11
N THR A 320 -6.38 9.08 -12.79
CA THR A 320 -6.55 8.48 -11.47
C THR A 320 -5.47 7.42 -11.40
N PHE A 321 -4.88 7.24 -10.25
CA PHE A 321 -3.79 6.27 -10.10
C PHE A 321 -4.27 4.85 -10.49
N GLU A 322 -5.56 4.61 -10.43
CA GLU A 322 -6.24 3.43 -10.93
C GLU A 322 -6.11 3.27 -12.46
N GLU A 323 -6.22 4.36 -13.21
CA GLU A 323 -6.02 4.36 -14.69
C GLU A 323 -4.57 4.06 -15.05
N ILE A 324 -3.59 4.62 -14.32
CA ILE A 324 -2.17 4.31 -14.51
C ILE A 324 -1.88 2.83 -14.19
N LEU A 325 -2.50 2.28 -13.13
CA LEU A 325 -2.37 0.86 -12.82
C LEU A 325 -2.97 -0.03 -13.92
N VAL A 326 -4.10 0.37 -14.50
CA VAL A 326 -4.72 -0.36 -15.62
C VAL A 326 -3.83 -0.29 -16.85
N GLU A 327 -3.30 0.87 -17.19
CA GLU A 327 -2.42 1.10 -18.34
C GLU A 327 -1.10 0.33 -18.22
N VAL A 328 -0.45 0.36 -17.04
CA VAL A 328 0.74 -0.45 -16.75
C VAL A 328 0.41 -1.94 -16.74
N ALA A 329 -0.79 -2.31 -16.26
CA ALA A 329 -1.26 -3.69 -16.25
C ALA A 329 -1.52 -4.22 -17.67
N GLU A 330 -1.99 -3.38 -18.59
CA GLU A 330 -2.30 -3.72 -19.98
C GLU A 330 -1.07 -3.68 -20.90
N SER A 331 -0.17 -2.71 -20.71
CA SER A 331 1.01 -2.51 -21.55
C SER A 331 2.09 -3.58 -21.39
N GLY A 332 2.05 -4.39 -20.31
CA GLY A 332 3.09 -5.39 -20.03
C GLY A 332 4.49 -4.76 -19.77
N ASN A 333 4.59 -3.45 -19.79
CA ASN A 333 5.84 -2.74 -19.54
C ASN A 333 6.19 -2.83 -18.05
N THR A 334 7.33 -3.42 -17.76
CA THR A 334 8.01 -3.25 -16.49
C THR A 334 8.27 -1.75 -16.31
N ILE A 335 7.71 -1.18 -15.25
CA ILE A 335 8.13 0.16 -14.78
C ILE A 335 9.66 0.12 -14.67
N PRO A 336 10.38 1.14 -15.20
CA PRO A 336 11.84 1.20 -15.03
C PRO A 336 12.15 0.94 -13.56
N SER A 337 12.91 -0.10 -13.30
CA SER A 337 13.19 -0.61 -11.97
C SER A 337 13.57 0.55 -11.04
N LEU A 338 12.72 0.85 -10.08
CA LEU A 338 13.19 1.48 -8.86
C LEU A 338 14.32 0.60 -8.32
N PRO A 339 15.38 1.20 -7.75
CA PRO A 339 16.46 0.41 -7.18
C PRO A 339 15.84 -0.65 -6.27
N PRO A 340 16.28 -1.91 -6.37
CA PRO A 340 15.77 -2.95 -5.49
C PRO A 340 15.90 -2.44 -4.06
N LEU A 341 14.88 -2.70 -3.24
CA LEU A 341 15.00 -2.51 -1.80
C LEU A 341 16.34 -3.08 -1.38
N PRO A 342 17.12 -2.43 -0.51
CA PRO A 342 18.41 -2.93 -0.08
C PRO A 342 18.21 -4.39 0.32
N LYS A 343 18.92 -5.29 -0.38
CA LYS A 343 18.94 -6.71 0.01
C LYS A 343 19.39 -6.76 1.46
N PRO A 344 18.73 -7.60 2.29
CA PRO A 344 19.00 -7.69 3.71
C PRO A 344 20.46 -7.93 4.04
#